data_721e4709f08d50466ff795bc0dad9db6
#
_entry.id   721e4709f08d50466ff795bc0dad9db6
#
_cell.length_a   1.000
_cell.length_b   1.000
_cell.length_c   1.000
_cell.angle_alpha   90.00
_cell.angle_beta   90.00
_cell.angle_gamma   90.00
#
_symmetry.space_group_name_H-M   'P 1'
#
loop_
_entity.id
_entity.type
_entity.pdbx_description
1 polymer ?
#
loop_
_entity_poly.entity_id
_entity_poly.type
_entity_poly.pdbx_seq_one_letter_code
_entity_poly.pdbx_strand_id
1 'polypeptide(L)'
;NTPLDIALYSEAIGKALTLLQNKNKLLPLDGTGTVGHIALGDASSTAYENQLGRYQKITKLTGLNADNAIEKSKGLDTLIVSFHRSNATPWKAADFNNEELRLIRKLASSKTLILNVFVKPYALQAIEGVEGIDALLLSYQNSEIAQQLSADALYGAQSLSGRLPVNVSNSWQEG
;
A
#
# COMPACT_ATOMS: atom_id res chain seq x y z
N ASN A 1 -4.72 26.63 -8.61
CA ASN A 1 -4.45 25.38 -9.35
C ASN A 1 -5.38 25.33 -10.56
N THR A 2 -4.82 25.38 -11.75
CA THR A 2 -5.57 25.23 -12.99
C THR A 2 -5.84 23.74 -13.25
N PRO A 3 -6.83 23.37 -14.10
CA PRO A 3 -7.01 21.97 -14.51
C PRO A 3 -5.74 21.34 -15.11
N LEU A 4 -4.91 22.13 -15.78
CA LEU A 4 -3.63 21.68 -16.33
C LEU A 4 -2.63 21.35 -15.21
N ASP A 5 -2.55 22.17 -14.16
CA ASP A 5 -1.66 21.91 -13.01
C ASP A 5 -2.04 20.60 -12.32
N ILE A 6 -3.35 20.35 -12.16
CA ILE A 6 -3.86 19.11 -11.56
C ILE A 6 -3.52 17.90 -12.44
N ALA A 7 -3.67 18.01 -13.76
CA ALA A 7 -3.33 16.93 -14.70
C ALA A 7 -1.85 16.60 -14.69
N LEU A 8 -0.97 17.60 -14.73
CA LEU A 8 0.49 17.42 -14.66
C LEU A 8 0.92 16.82 -13.33
N TYR A 9 0.32 17.25 -12.23
CA TYR A 9 0.59 16.72 -10.90
C TYR A 9 0.17 15.26 -10.80
N SER A 10 -1.02 14.91 -11.30
CA SER A 10 -1.51 13.53 -11.32
C SER A 10 -0.62 12.63 -12.17
N GLU A 11 -0.18 13.09 -13.33
CA GLU A 11 0.73 12.36 -14.20
C GLU A 11 2.09 12.10 -13.50
N ALA A 12 2.64 13.11 -12.83
CA ALA A 12 3.89 12.99 -12.09
C ALA A 12 3.78 11.96 -10.96
N ILE A 13 2.68 11.98 -10.19
CA ILE A 13 2.43 11.01 -9.13
C ILE A 13 2.30 9.60 -9.73
N GLY A 14 1.48 9.44 -10.77
CA GLY A 14 1.28 8.15 -11.42
C GLY A 14 2.58 7.53 -11.93
N LYS A 15 3.46 8.33 -12.52
CA LYS A 15 4.80 7.90 -12.98
C LYS A 15 5.75 7.55 -11.84
N ALA A 16 5.55 8.13 -10.66
CA ALA A 16 6.40 7.86 -9.49
C ALA A 16 6.04 6.54 -8.79
N LEU A 17 4.80 6.06 -8.90
CA LEU A 17 4.38 4.82 -8.24
C LEU A 17 5.33 3.67 -8.59
N THR A 18 5.88 3.03 -7.56
CA THR A 18 6.94 2.04 -7.72
C THR A 18 6.51 0.68 -7.19
N LEU A 19 6.41 -0.30 -8.07
CA LEU A 19 6.16 -1.69 -7.72
C LEU A 19 7.49 -2.37 -7.39
N LEU A 20 7.70 -2.67 -6.12
CA LEU A 20 8.95 -3.26 -5.64
C LEU A 20 8.94 -4.78 -5.64
N GLN A 21 7.76 -5.37 -5.53
CA GLN A 21 7.57 -6.81 -5.50
C GLN A 21 6.21 -7.18 -6.06
N ASN A 22 6.15 -8.23 -6.86
CA ASN A 22 4.92 -8.79 -7.42
C ASN A 22 5.10 -10.30 -7.65
N LYS A 23 4.98 -11.08 -6.59
CA LYS A 23 5.15 -12.54 -6.64
C LYS A 23 4.04 -13.17 -7.47
N ASN A 24 4.41 -14.13 -8.30
CA ASN A 24 3.48 -14.89 -9.13
C ASN A 24 2.56 -14.04 -10.01
N LYS A 25 2.99 -12.82 -10.34
CA LYS A 25 2.17 -11.86 -11.11
C LYS A 25 0.79 -11.62 -10.46
N LEU A 26 0.75 -11.48 -9.14
CA LEU A 26 -0.47 -11.23 -8.38
C LEU A 26 -1.19 -9.97 -8.88
N LEU A 27 -0.45 -8.90 -9.14
CA LEU A 27 -0.97 -7.68 -9.73
C LEU A 27 -0.82 -7.69 -11.26
N PRO A 28 -1.78 -7.13 -11.99
CA PRO A 28 -3.02 -6.50 -11.51
C PRO A 28 -4.05 -7.52 -11.00
N LEU A 29 -4.85 -7.11 -10.01
CA LEU A 29 -6.00 -7.88 -9.57
C LEU A 29 -7.06 -7.90 -10.68
N ASP A 30 -7.75 -9.03 -10.83
CA ASP A 30 -8.75 -9.23 -11.87
C ASP A 30 -10.19 -8.88 -11.45
N GLY A 31 -10.37 -8.42 -10.22
CA GLY A 31 -11.69 -8.08 -9.67
C GLY A 31 -12.48 -9.28 -9.17
N THR A 32 -11.88 -10.46 -9.12
CA THR A 32 -12.50 -11.70 -8.59
C THR A 32 -12.00 -12.04 -7.19
N GLY A 33 -12.60 -13.03 -6.56
CA GLY A 33 -12.26 -13.45 -5.21
C GLY A 33 -12.73 -12.47 -4.13
N THR A 34 -12.37 -12.78 -2.90
CA THR A 34 -12.72 -11.98 -1.72
C THR A 34 -11.51 -11.17 -1.26
N VAL A 35 -11.68 -9.87 -1.18
CA VAL A 35 -10.61 -8.94 -0.82
C VAL A 35 -10.97 -8.18 0.45
N GLY A 36 -10.06 -8.19 1.41
CA GLY A 36 -10.12 -7.36 2.60
C GLY A 36 -9.14 -6.19 2.54
N HIS A 37 -9.48 -5.10 3.19
CA HIS A 37 -8.61 -3.93 3.33
C HIS A 37 -8.42 -3.56 4.79
N ILE A 38 -7.18 -3.27 5.13
CA ILE A 38 -6.73 -2.83 6.46
C ILE A 38 -5.93 -1.55 6.27
N ALA A 39 -6.40 -0.44 6.84
CA ALA A 39 -5.63 0.80 6.88
C ALA A 39 -4.81 0.86 8.17
N LEU A 40 -3.52 1.13 8.04
CA LEU A 40 -2.59 1.35 9.14
C LEU A 40 -2.09 2.80 9.09
N GLY A 41 -1.59 3.26 10.21
CA GLY A 41 -1.06 4.61 10.33
C GLY A 41 -2.07 5.58 10.94
N ASP A 42 -1.78 6.87 10.84
CA ASP A 42 -2.51 7.95 11.51
C ASP A 42 -3.16 8.96 10.55
N ALA A 43 -3.09 8.70 9.27
CA ALA A 43 -3.70 9.54 8.24
C ALA A 43 -4.88 8.84 7.56
N SER A 44 -5.72 9.63 6.89
CA SER A 44 -6.92 9.12 6.21
C SER A 44 -6.57 8.22 5.02
N SER A 45 -7.31 7.12 4.88
CA SER A 45 -7.31 6.20 3.74
C SER A 45 -8.58 6.28 2.89
N THR A 46 -9.43 7.28 3.14
CA THR A 46 -10.78 7.35 2.56
C THR A 46 -10.78 7.36 1.04
N ALA A 47 -9.90 8.15 0.41
CA ALA A 47 -9.81 8.22 -1.06
C ALA A 47 -9.36 6.87 -1.65
N TYR A 48 -8.46 6.17 -0.98
CA TYR A 48 -8.00 4.83 -1.38
C TYR A 48 -9.12 3.81 -1.30
N GLU A 49 -9.83 3.76 -0.17
CA GLU A 49 -10.95 2.85 0.05
C GLU A 49 -12.08 3.07 -0.97
N ASN A 50 -12.45 4.33 -1.21
CA ASN A 50 -13.45 4.66 -2.20
C ASN A 50 -13.05 4.22 -3.61
N GLN A 51 -11.79 4.41 -3.98
CA GLN A 51 -11.29 4.03 -5.30
C GLN A 51 -11.22 2.50 -5.47
N LEU A 52 -10.75 1.75 -4.46
CA LEU A 52 -10.78 0.28 -4.45
C LEU A 52 -12.21 -0.23 -4.65
N GLY A 53 -13.18 0.37 -3.96
CA GLY A 53 -14.59 0.00 -4.05
C GLY A 53 -15.23 0.19 -5.43
N ARG A 54 -14.58 0.91 -6.35
CA ARG A 54 -15.03 1.05 -7.75
C ARG A 54 -14.74 -0.19 -8.60
N TYR A 55 -13.76 -1.00 -8.19
CA TYR A 55 -13.35 -2.19 -8.95
C TYR A 55 -14.06 -3.46 -8.47
N GLN A 56 -14.18 -3.61 -7.16
CA GLN A 56 -14.88 -4.74 -6.56
C GLN A 56 -15.35 -4.42 -5.14
N LYS A 57 -16.18 -5.27 -4.57
CA LYS A 57 -16.56 -5.19 -3.16
C LYS A 57 -15.34 -5.49 -2.27
N ILE A 58 -14.98 -4.53 -1.41
CA ILE A 58 -13.88 -4.65 -0.45
C ILE A 58 -14.46 -4.78 0.95
N THR A 59 -14.02 -5.78 1.69
CA THR A 59 -14.36 -5.93 3.12
C THR A 59 -13.41 -5.09 3.95
N LYS A 60 -13.91 -4.01 4.55
CA LYS A 60 -13.12 -3.17 5.44
C LYS A 60 -12.94 -3.86 6.79
N LEU A 61 -11.70 -4.04 7.19
CA LEU A 61 -11.32 -4.64 8.47
C LEU A 61 -10.76 -3.57 9.42
N THR A 62 -11.30 -3.48 10.62
CA THR A 62 -10.90 -2.50 11.64
C THR A 62 -10.62 -3.18 12.97
N GLY A 63 -9.83 -2.53 13.83
CA GLY A 63 -9.51 -3.05 15.15
C GLY A 63 -8.70 -4.36 15.13
N LEU A 64 -7.84 -4.54 14.10
CA LEU A 64 -6.96 -5.69 14.02
C LEU A 64 -5.68 -5.45 14.82
N ASN A 65 -5.22 -6.55 15.40
CA ASN A 65 -3.88 -6.69 15.94
C ASN A 65 -3.36 -8.09 15.56
N ALA A 66 -2.13 -8.41 15.92
CA ALA A 66 -1.53 -9.70 15.55
C ALA A 66 -2.28 -10.91 16.12
N ASP A 67 -2.98 -10.76 17.27
CA ASP A 67 -3.67 -11.86 17.93
C ASP A 67 -5.02 -12.19 17.28
N ASN A 68 -5.75 -11.20 16.80
CA ASN A 68 -7.08 -11.39 16.21
C ASN A 68 -7.10 -11.36 14.66
N ALA A 69 -5.98 -11.06 14.03
CA ALA A 69 -5.88 -10.80 12.58
C ALA A 69 -6.40 -11.96 11.73
N ILE A 70 -6.03 -13.19 12.07
CA ILE A 70 -6.41 -14.38 11.30
C ILE A 70 -7.91 -14.66 11.41
N GLU A 71 -8.47 -14.56 12.59
CA GLU A 71 -9.90 -14.77 12.80
C GLU A 71 -10.73 -13.68 12.09
N LYS A 72 -10.36 -12.42 12.23
CA LYS A 72 -11.05 -11.30 11.59
C LYS A 72 -10.94 -11.30 10.06
N SER A 73 -9.91 -11.92 9.51
CA SER A 73 -9.70 -12.06 8.05
C SER A 73 -10.16 -13.40 7.49
N LYS A 74 -10.85 -14.21 8.29
CA LYS A 74 -11.36 -15.51 7.86
C LYS A 74 -12.28 -15.37 6.64
N GLY A 75 -12.10 -16.26 5.66
CA GLY A 75 -12.89 -16.26 4.42
C GLY A 75 -12.49 -15.23 3.38
N LEU A 76 -11.41 -14.45 3.63
CA LEU A 76 -10.85 -13.53 2.66
C LEU A 76 -9.64 -14.16 1.98
N ASP A 77 -9.61 -14.12 0.64
CA ASP A 77 -8.53 -14.71 -0.17
C ASP A 77 -7.29 -13.81 -0.18
N THR A 78 -7.51 -12.52 -0.35
CA THR A 78 -6.45 -11.52 -0.48
C THR A 78 -6.68 -10.37 0.50
N LEU A 79 -5.61 -9.90 1.12
CA LEU A 79 -5.62 -8.72 1.98
C LEU A 79 -4.78 -7.61 1.38
N ILE A 80 -5.34 -6.43 1.32
CA ILE A 80 -4.65 -5.18 1.02
C ILE A 80 -4.41 -4.46 2.34
N VAL A 81 -3.14 -4.28 2.70
CA VAL A 81 -2.74 -3.45 3.83
C VAL A 81 -2.18 -2.15 3.26
N SER A 82 -2.79 -1.04 3.60
CA SER A 82 -2.31 0.29 3.21
C SER A 82 -1.81 1.06 4.43
N PHE A 83 -0.62 1.63 4.30
CA PHE A 83 0.05 2.34 5.38
C PHE A 83 0.10 3.83 5.09
N HIS A 84 -0.60 4.62 5.92
CA HIS A 84 -0.80 6.04 5.74
C HIS A 84 -0.24 6.82 6.94
N ARG A 85 0.70 7.74 6.69
CA ARG A 85 1.18 8.70 7.70
C ARG A 85 0.94 10.12 7.24
N SER A 86 0.62 10.98 8.19
CA SER A 86 0.50 12.41 7.95
C SER A 86 1.89 13.02 7.71
N ASN A 87 1.99 13.84 6.67
CA ASN A 87 3.16 14.69 6.42
C ASN A 87 3.08 16.03 7.15
N ALA A 88 2.09 16.22 8.03
CA ALA A 88 1.78 17.52 8.65
C ALA A 88 2.87 18.04 9.59
N THR A 89 3.74 17.16 10.10
CA THR A 89 4.85 17.56 10.96
C THR A 89 6.13 16.83 10.56
N PRO A 90 7.24 17.55 10.27
CA PRO A 90 8.51 16.91 9.89
C PRO A 90 9.16 16.09 11.03
N TRP A 91 8.70 16.29 12.25
CA TRP A 91 9.19 15.63 13.47
C TRP A 91 8.46 14.31 13.78
N LYS A 92 7.37 14.01 13.10
CA LYS A 92 6.63 12.78 13.33
C LYS A 92 7.28 11.64 12.59
N ALA A 93 7.55 10.54 13.30
CA ALA A 93 8.10 9.35 12.69
C ALA A 93 7.17 8.84 11.57
N ALA A 94 7.71 8.73 10.35
CA ALA A 94 7.00 8.18 9.20
C ALA A 94 7.09 6.65 9.16
N ASP A 95 7.68 6.01 10.18
CA ASP A 95 7.96 4.59 10.23
C ASP A 95 6.80 3.77 10.79
N PHE A 96 6.84 2.48 10.51
CA PHE A 96 5.96 1.51 11.15
C PHE A 96 6.27 1.39 12.64
N ASN A 97 5.24 1.33 13.47
CA ASN A 97 5.42 0.96 14.86
C ASN A 97 5.47 -0.57 15.05
N ASN A 98 5.85 -1.03 16.25
CA ASN A 98 6.02 -2.44 16.53
C ASN A 98 4.73 -3.27 16.37
N GLU A 99 3.57 -2.72 16.72
CA GLU A 99 2.28 -3.41 16.57
C GLU A 99 1.88 -3.55 15.12
N GLU A 100 2.11 -2.50 14.31
CA GLU A 100 1.90 -2.55 12.86
C GLU A 100 2.80 -3.60 12.20
N LEU A 101 4.07 -3.67 12.59
CA LEU A 101 5.00 -4.68 12.07
C LEU A 101 4.61 -6.11 12.48
N ARG A 102 4.17 -6.32 13.72
CA ARG A 102 3.69 -7.61 14.19
C ARG A 102 2.46 -8.06 13.39
N LEU A 103 1.52 -7.13 13.16
CA LEU A 103 0.33 -7.40 12.36
C LEU A 103 0.68 -7.78 10.91
N ILE A 104 1.53 -6.99 10.25
CA ILE A 104 1.98 -7.26 8.89
C ILE A 104 2.64 -8.63 8.79
N ARG A 105 3.57 -8.97 9.69
CA ARG A 105 4.23 -10.28 9.72
C ARG A 105 3.22 -11.41 9.91
N LYS A 106 2.25 -11.24 10.81
CA LYS A 106 1.21 -12.24 11.06
C LYS A 106 0.35 -12.48 9.84
N LEU A 107 -0.08 -11.43 9.17
CA LEU A 107 -0.88 -11.52 7.95
C LEU A 107 -0.07 -12.11 6.79
N ALA A 108 1.17 -11.65 6.59
CA ALA A 108 2.05 -12.14 5.54
C ALA A 108 2.34 -13.65 5.64
N SER A 109 2.39 -14.20 6.87
CA SER A 109 2.61 -15.64 7.08
C SER A 109 1.39 -16.52 6.78
N SER A 110 0.21 -15.94 6.60
CA SER A 110 -1.05 -16.69 6.60
C SER A 110 -2.00 -16.34 5.45
N LYS A 111 -1.77 -15.24 4.75
CA LYS A 111 -2.67 -14.70 3.71
C LYS A 111 -1.88 -14.24 2.49
N THR A 112 -2.54 -14.21 1.34
CA THR A 112 -2.03 -13.44 0.20
C THR A 112 -2.09 -11.96 0.56
N LEU A 113 -0.94 -11.30 0.60
CA LEU A 113 -0.79 -9.96 1.14
C LEU A 113 -0.21 -8.98 0.13
N ILE A 114 -0.97 -7.92 -0.10
CA ILE A 114 -0.52 -6.72 -0.83
C ILE A 114 -0.26 -5.63 0.20
N LEU A 115 0.93 -5.07 0.22
CA LEU A 115 1.27 -3.92 1.05
C LEU A 115 1.48 -2.69 0.18
N ASN A 116 0.71 -1.64 0.44
CA ASN A 116 0.82 -0.34 -0.24
C ASN A 116 1.25 0.74 0.76
N VAL A 117 2.38 1.38 0.51
CA VAL A 117 3.04 2.30 1.46
C VAL A 117 2.98 3.73 0.94
N PHE A 118 2.32 4.62 1.70
CA PHE A 118 2.10 6.05 1.37
C PHE A 118 3.02 6.98 2.14
N VAL A 119 4.27 6.59 2.30
CA VAL A 119 5.32 7.36 2.97
C VAL A 119 6.63 7.30 2.21
N LYS A 120 7.63 8.01 2.69
CA LYS A 120 8.97 8.04 2.08
C LYS A 120 9.61 6.64 2.04
N PRO A 121 10.49 6.37 1.06
CA PRO A 121 11.11 5.05 0.84
C PRO A 121 11.81 4.45 2.07
N TYR A 122 12.39 5.27 2.92
CA TYR A 122 13.13 4.82 4.10
C TYR A 122 12.30 4.00 5.09
N ALA A 123 10.97 4.19 5.13
CA ALA A 123 10.09 3.35 5.95
C ALA A 123 10.15 1.86 5.57
N LEU A 124 10.54 1.53 4.35
CA LEU A 124 10.68 0.16 3.88
C LEU A 124 11.76 -0.64 4.63
N GLN A 125 12.74 0.04 5.23
CA GLN A 125 13.76 -0.64 6.04
C GLN A 125 13.16 -1.47 7.17
N ALA A 126 12.05 -1.01 7.75
CA ALA A 126 11.37 -1.70 8.84
C ALA A 126 10.71 -3.03 8.40
N ILE A 127 10.40 -3.17 7.12
CA ILE A 127 9.79 -4.39 6.55
C ILE A 127 10.77 -5.23 5.75
N GLU A 128 12.05 -4.83 5.70
CA GLU A 128 13.10 -5.66 5.09
C GLU A 128 13.15 -7.03 5.78
N GLY A 129 13.18 -8.10 4.99
CA GLY A 129 13.17 -9.46 5.49
C GLY A 129 11.82 -9.97 6.00
N VAL A 130 10.73 -9.21 5.87
CA VAL A 130 9.38 -9.74 6.11
C VAL A 130 9.01 -10.67 4.96
N GLU A 131 9.07 -11.97 5.22
CA GLU A 131 8.64 -12.98 4.27
C GLU A 131 7.12 -13.00 4.12
N GLY A 132 6.61 -13.39 2.95
CA GLY A 132 5.18 -13.60 2.71
C GLY A 132 4.42 -12.36 2.24
N ILE A 133 5.04 -11.20 2.07
CA ILE A 133 4.45 -10.10 1.31
C ILE A 133 4.50 -10.49 -0.17
N ASP A 134 3.33 -10.57 -0.82
CA ASP A 134 3.24 -11.03 -2.21
C ASP A 134 3.40 -9.89 -3.20
N ALA A 135 2.85 -8.71 -2.88
CA ALA A 135 3.08 -7.50 -3.66
C ALA A 135 3.37 -6.31 -2.76
N LEU A 136 4.30 -5.46 -3.17
CA LEU A 136 4.71 -4.25 -2.46
C LEU A 136 4.72 -3.06 -3.41
N LEU A 137 3.83 -2.10 -3.16
CA LEU A 137 3.70 -0.86 -3.90
C LEU A 137 4.10 0.32 -3.02
N LEU A 138 5.04 1.15 -3.49
CA LEU A 138 5.44 2.39 -2.85
C LEU A 138 4.80 3.57 -3.57
N SER A 139 4.05 4.40 -2.83
CA SER A 139 3.29 5.54 -3.34
C SER A 139 3.83 6.90 -2.87
N TYR A 140 4.86 6.92 -2.04
CA TYR A 140 5.66 8.07 -1.56
C TYR A 140 4.91 9.10 -0.71
N GLN A 141 3.64 9.34 -0.95
CA GLN A 141 2.85 10.39 -0.29
C GLN A 141 1.40 9.97 -0.10
N ASN A 142 0.71 10.64 0.83
CA ASN A 142 -0.66 10.32 1.21
C ASN A 142 -1.69 11.34 0.68
N SER A 143 -1.46 11.95 -0.49
CA SER A 143 -2.47 12.80 -1.11
C SER A 143 -3.63 11.97 -1.66
N GLU A 144 -4.81 12.58 -1.80
CA GLU A 144 -5.99 11.91 -2.38
C GLU A 144 -5.68 11.35 -3.78
N ILE A 145 -4.96 12.11 -4.61
CA ILE A 145 -4.57 11.69 -5.95
C ILE A 145 -3.63 10.47 -5.88
N ALA A 146 -2.65 10.46 -4.99
CA ALA A 146 -1.77 9.30 -4.82
C ALA A 146 -2.55 8.06 -4.37
N GLN A 147 -3.51 8.23 -3.46
CA GLN A 147 -4.37 7.15 -3.01
C GLN A 147 -5.22 6.58 -4.15
N GLN A 148 -5.86 7.43 -4.96
CA GLN A 148 -6.67 7.01 -6.10
C GLN A 148 -5.85 6.29 -7.16
N LEU A 149 -4.72 6.87 -7.59
CA LEU A 149 -3.84 6.27 -8.60
C LEU A 149 -3.21 4.96 -8.12
N SER A 150 -2.91 4.84 -6.82
CA SER A 150 -2.39 3.60 -6.26
C SER A 150 -3.44 2.49 -6.26
N ALA A 151 -4.69 2.80 -5.93
CA ALA A 151 -5.79 1.84 -6.06
C ALA A 151 -6.01 1.42 -7.53
N ASP A 152 -5.98 2.38 -8.47
CA ASP A 152 -6.04 2.10 -9.91
C ASP A 152 -4.91 1.17 -10.37
N ALA A 153 -3.69 1.37 -9.82
CA ALA A 153 -2.54 0.55 -10.14
C ALA A 153 -2.72 -0.92 -9.71
N LEU A 154 -3.36 -1.18 -8.57
CA LEU A 154 -3.63 -2.55 -8.13
C LEU A 154 -4.54 -3.31 -9.10
N TYR A 155 -5.38 -2.61 -9.86
CA TYR A 155 -6.29 -3.20 -10.86
C TYR A 155 -5.84 -2.96 -12.31
N GLY A 156 -4.64 -2.44 -12.52
CA GLY A 156 -4.07 -2.26 -13.85
C GLY A 156 -4.55 -1.03 -14.63
N ALA A 157 -5.37 -0.17 -14.02
CA ALA A 157 -5.84 1.06 -14.66
C ALA A 157 -4.79 2.19 -14.65
N GLN A 158 -3.80 2.10 -13.77
CA GLN A 158 -2.62 2.95 -13.75
C GLN A 158 -1.37 2.09 -13.99
N SER A 159 -0.55 2.46 -14.97
CA SER A 159 0.72 1.78 -15.22
C SER A 159 1.74 2.05 -14.11
N LEU A 160 2.58 1.06 -13.82
CA LEU A 160 3.62 1.13 -12.80
C LEU A 160 4.99 1.17 -13.49
N SER A 161 5.57 2.35 -13.62
CA SER A 161 6.86 2.59 -14.27
C SER A 161 7.89 3.25 -13.38
N GLY A 162 7.52 3.61 -12.16
CA GLY A 162 8.40 4.26 -11.21
C GLY A 162 9.57 3.36 -10.78
N ARG A 163 10.67 4.01 -10.41
CA ARG A 163 11.87 3.36 -9.89
C ARG A 163 12.26 4.03 -8.58
N LEU A 164 12.93 3.28 -7.70
CA LEU A 164 13.43 3.86 -6.46
C LEU A 164 14.44 4.98 -6.77
N PRO A 165 14.25 6.17 -6.22
CA PRO A 165 15.17 7.29 -6.42
C PRO A 165 16.39 7.23 -5.50
N VAL A 166 16.42 6.29 -4.56
CA VAL A 166 17.45 6.15 -3.54
C VAL A 166 17.63 4.68 -3.15
N ASN A 167 18.82 4.33 -2.72
CA ASN A 167 19.04 3.04 -2.06
C ASN A 167 18.41 3.07 -0.67
N VAL A 168 17.51 2.15 -0.41
CA VAL A 168 16.82 2.00 0.88
C VAL A 168 17.51 0.96 1.75
N SER A 169 17.86 -0.18 1.14
CA SER A 169 18.51 -1.30 1.82
C SER A 169 19.18 -2.20 0.78
N ASN A 170 19.75 -3.32 1.23
CA ASN A 170 20.32 -4.32 0.33
C ASN A 170 19.28 -4.94 -0.61
N SER A 171 18.01 -5.01 -0.17
CA SER A 171 16.90 -5.59 -0.94
C SER A 171 16.28 -4.59 -1.91
N TRP A 172 16.36 -3.29 -1.61
CA TRP A 172 15.75 -2.23 -2.41
C TRP A 172 16.76 -1.14 -2.72
N GLN A 173 17.34 -1.22 -3.90
CA GLN A 173 18.34 -0.31 -4.41
C GLN A 173 17.77 0.61 -5.48
N GLU A 174 18.43 1.73 -5.70
CA GLU A 174 18.13 2.66 -6.79
C GLU A 174 18.16 1.91 -8.13
N GLY A 175 17.11 2.07 -8.92
CA GLY A 175 16.91 1.31 -10.14
C GLY A 175 16.49 2.12 -11.34
#